data_59439fac42c441a610bd639612f0e649
#
_entry.id   59439fac42c441a610bd639612f0e649
#
_cell.length_a   1.000
_cell.length_b   1.000
_cell.length_c   1.000
_cell.angle_alpha   90.00
_cell.angle_beta   90.00
_cell.angle_gamma   90.00
#
_symmetry.space_group_name_H-M   'P 1'
#
loop_
_entity.id
_entity.type
_entity.pdbx_description
1 polymer ?
#
loop_
_entity_poly.entity_id
_entity_poly.type
_entity_poly.pdbx_seq_one_letter_code
_entity_poly.pdbx_strand_id
1 'polypeptide(L)'
;MKKIRMMMAAALAILASCSTTKSGESTANPLSSKVIVAYVTSWSNIAPEPQYMTHINYAFGHVNESFDGVRIDNEERLKQIVDLKKQNPELKVLLSVGGWGSGRFSEMAANDEYRRAFAKDCDRVVKEFDLDGIDIDWEYPTSSMANISASPDDTENFTLLMKDIRAAIGDQKELTLATVASAKYIDFKAILPFINFVNSMAYDMASAPKHHSALYRSANSGGITSDEAVTAHLKAGVPPSMLVMGMPFYGRGGD
;
A
#
# COMPACT_ATOMS: atom_id res chain seq x y z
N MET A 1 -36.65 -35.87 79.94
CA MET A 1 -36.37 -36.50 78.64
C MET A 1 -36.22 -35.42 77.55
N LYS A 2 -35.00 -34.94 77.32
CA LYS A 2 -34.69 -33.97 76.23
C LYS A 2 -33.58 -34.59 75.42
N LYS A 3 -33.87 -34.85 74.11
CA LYS A 3 -32.91 -35.36 73.14
C LYS A 3 -32.03 -34.19 72.63
N ILE A 4 -30.74 -34.27 72.87
CA ILE A 4 -29.74 -33.37 72.33
C ILE A 4 -29.34 -33.92 70.97
N ARG A 5 -29.58 -33.15 69.94
CA ARG A 5 -29.06 -33.40 68.57
C ARG A 5 -27.68 -32.73 68.42
N MET A 6 -26.69 -33.55 68.21
CA MET A 6 -25.32 -33.14 67.91
C MET A 6 -25.21 -32.81 66.40
N MET A 7 -24.96 -31.55 66.06
CA MET A 7 -24.67 -31.15 64.74
C MET A 7 -23.16 -31.32 64.48
N MET A 8 -22.83 -32.18 63.53
CA MET A 8 -21.48 -32.34 62.99
C MET A 8 -21.24 -31.26 61.95
N ALA A 9 -20.32 -30.34 62.22
CA ALA A 9 -19.87 -29.38 61.26
C ALA A 9 -18.74 -30.00 60.38
N ALA A 10 -19.02 -30.26 59.15
CA ALA A 10 -18.00 -30.66 58.19
C ALA A 10 -17.23 -29.41 57.67
N ALA A 11 -15.96 -29.29 58.01
CA ALA A 11 -15.07 -28.27 57.48
C ALA A 11 -14.62 -28.67 56.08
N LEU A 12 -15.08 -27.94 55.10
CA LEU A 12 -14.64 -28.09 53.72
C LEU A 12 -13.34 -27.29 53.53
N ALA A 13 -12.21 -27.96 53.42
CA ALA A 13 -10.95 -27.35 53.09
C ALA A 13 -10.91 -27.06 51.56
N ILE A 14 -11.00 -25.78 51.17
CA ILE A 14 -10.80 -25.34 49.80
C ILE A 14 -9.30 -25.24 49.57
N LEU A 15 -8.74 -26.21 48.84
CA LEU A 15 -7.41 -26.13 48.28
C LEU A 15 -7.44 -25.14 47.11
N ALA A 16 -6.98 -23.90 47.33
CA ALA A 16 -6.71 -22.95 46.31
C ALA A 16 -5.46 -23.42 45.51
N SER A 17 -5.70 -24.08 44.38
CA SER A 17 -4.68 -24.37 43.41
C SER A 17 -4.29 -23.06 42.70
N CYS A 18 -3.17 -22.45 43.10
CA CYS A 18 -2.53 -21.39 42.34
C CYS A 18 -1.97 -22.00 41.05
N SER A 19 -2.78 -22.03 40.01
CA SER A 19 -2.25 -22.19 38.66
C SER A 19 -1.55 -20.88 38.25
N THR A 20 -0.23 -20.87 38.33
CA THR A 20 0.60 -19.88 37.65
C THR A 20 0.37 -20.04 36.16
N THR A 21 -0.59 -19.30 35.63
CA THR A 21 -0.62 -19.00 34.18
C THR A 21 0.65 -18.25 33.85
N LYS A 22 1.64 -18.95 33.29
CA LYS A 22 2.69 -18.28 32.52
C LYS A 22 1.94 -17.43 31.49
N SER A 23 1.98 -16.13 31.68
CA SER A 23 1.69 -15.19 30.61
C SER A 23 2.64 -15.56 29.47
N GLY A 24 2.11 -16.28 28.46
CA GLY A 24 2.82 -16.47 27.22
C GLY A 24 3.09 -15.06 26.70
N GLU A 25 4.34 -14.64 26.71
CA GLU A 25 4.75 -13.52 25.89
C GLU A 25 4.28 -13.85 24.48
N SER A 26 3.29 -13.10 24.03
CA SER A 26 2.89 -13.08 22.65
C SER A 26 4.15 -12.69 21.88
N THR A 27 4.75 -13.64 21.17
CA THR A 27 5.77 -13.37 20.17
C THR A 27 5.08 -12.73 18.96
N ALA A 28 4.39 -11.58 19.19
CA ALA A 28 3.87 -10.79 18.10
C ALA A 28 5.07 -10.43 17.25
N ASN A 29 5.03 -10.85 15.98
CA ASN A 29 6.05 -10.48 15.01
C ASN A 29 6.21 -8.95 15.08
N PRO A 30 7.42 -8.40 15.36
CA PRO A 30 7.63 -6.96 15.47
C PRO A 30 7.24 -6.21 14.18
N LEU A 31 7.07 -6.90 13.06
CA LEU A 31 6.52 -6.37 11.82
C LEU A 31 4.99 -6.23 11.86
N SER A 32 4.26 -6.90 12.75
CA SER A 32 2.79 -6.88 12.79
C SER A 32 2.18 -5.49 13.08
N SER A 33 2.97 -4.56 13.58
CA SER A 33 2.56 -3.16 13.84
C SER A 33 3.09 -2.15 12.80
N LYS A 34 3.84 -2.60 11.80
CA LYS A 34 4.46 -1.77 10.78
C LYS A 34 4.03 -2.23 9.40
N VAL A 35 3.84 -1.27 8.50
CA VAL A 35 3.65 -1.55 7.08
C VAL A 35 5.01 -1.47 6.40
N ILE A 36 5.42 -2.57 5.76
CA ILE A 36 6.64 -2.66 4.96
C ILE A 36 6.22 -3.13 3.57
N VAL A 37 6.28 -2.22 2.59
CA VAL A 37 5.88 -2.47 1.21
C VAL A 37 7.11 -2.64 0.33
N ALA A 38 7.17 -3.74 -0.42
CA ALA A 38 8.18 -3.95 -1.46
C ALA A 38 7.52 -3.84 -2.83
N TYR A 39 8.04 -2.95 -3.70
CA TYR A 39 7.68 -2.96 -5.11
C TYR A 39 8.54 -3.99 -5.83
N VAL A 40 7.91 -4.99 -6.43
CA VAL A 40 8.57 -6.09 -7.14
C VAL A 40 8.21 -6.02 -8.62
N THR A 41 9.21 -5.78 -9.46
CA THR A 41 8.99 -5.54 -10.88
C THR A 41 8.77 -6.84 -11.68
N SER A 42 7.95 -6.73 -12.73
CA SER A 42 7.61 -7.83 -13.64
C SER A 42 8.80 -8.40 -14.42
N TRP A 43 9.86 -7.61 -14.57
CA TRP A 43 11.10 -7.98 -15.28
C TRP A 43 12.22 -8.47 -14.35
N SER A 44 12.06 -8.39 -13.03
CA SER A 44 13.04 -8.89 -12.08
C SER A 44 12.91 -10.41 -11.91
N ASN A 45 14.07 -11.09 -11.85
CA ASN A 45 14.12 -12.53 -11.55
C ASN A 45 14.34 -12.83 -10.05
N ILE A 46 14.41 -11.77 -9.20
CA ILE A 46 14.66 -11.93 -7.78
C ILE A 46 13.36 -12.29 -7.09
N ALA A 47 13.32 -13.41 -6.37
CA ALA A 47 12.23 -13.73 -5.45
C ALA A 47 12.50 -13.00 -4.13
N PRO A 48 11.61 -12.09 -3.68
CA PRO A 48 11.76 -11.49 -2.37
C PRO A 48 11.50 -12.51 -1.27
N GLU A 49 12.14 -12.31 -0.11
CA GLU A 49 11.89 -13.14 1.07
C GLU A 49 10.68 -12.61 1.85
N PRO A 50 9.53 -13.30 1.82
CA PRO A 50 8.26 -12.75 2.25
C PRO A 50 8.17 -12.45 3.76
N GLN A 51 9.05 -13.02 4.58
CA GLN A 51 9.08 -12.77 6.02
C GLN A 51 9.55 -11.37 6.41
N TYR A 52 10.18 -10.62 5.50
CA TYR A 52 10.71 -9.27 5.78
C TYR A 52 9.77 -8.15 5.34
N MET A 53 8.59 -8.47 4.81
CA MET A 53 7.64 -7.47 4.35
C MET A 53 6.21 -7.87 4.71
N THR A 54 5.35 -6.86 4.79
CA THR A 54 3.92 -7.06 5.01
C THR A 54 3.13 -7.03 3.71
N HIS A 55 3.67 -6.30 2.70
CA HIS A 55 3.02 -6.09 1.41
C HIS A 55 4.02 -6.23 0.27
N ILE A 56 3.55 -6.77 -0.84
CA ILE A 56 4.22 -6.67 -2.14
C ILE A 56 3.28 -5.96 -3.09
N ASN A 57 3.75 -4.85 -3.67
CA ASN A 57 3.12 -4.23 -4.82
C ASN A 57 3.80 -4.76 -6.08
N TYR A 58 3.11 -5.63 -6.83
CA TYR A 58 3.63 -6.16 -8.08
C TYR A 58 3.57 -5.09 -9.17
N ALA A 59 4.69 -4.75 -9.73
CA ALA A 59 4.86 -3.67 -10.67
C ALA A 59 5.24 -4.21 -12.07
N PHE A 60 4.38 -4.12 -13.12
CA PHE A 60 3.18 -3.30 -13.12
C PHE A 60 2.03 -3.95 -13.89
N GLY A 61 0.82 -3.46 -13.60
CA GLY A 61 -0.28 -3.45 -14.55
C GLY A 61 -0.39 -2.07 -15.22
N HIS A 62 -1.18 -1.96 -16.27
CA HIS A 62 -1.38 -0.72 -17.03
C HIS A 62 -2.83 -0.58 -17.45
N VAL A 63 -3.29 0.65 -17.66
CA VAL A 63 -4.55 0.89 -18.38
C VAL A 63 -4.43 0.30 -19.79
N ASN A 64 -5.38 -0.54 -20.19
CA ASN A 64 -5.38 -1.17 -21.50
C ASN A 64 -5.64 -0.16 -22.65
N GLU A 65 -5.53 -0.60 -23.91
CA GLU A 65 -5.67 0.26 -25.07
C GLU A 65 -7.08 0.81 -25.28
N SER A 66 -8.10 0.10 -24.78
CA SER A 66 -9.50 0.51 -24.83
C SER A 66 -9.94 1.37 -23.64
N PHE A 67 -9.06 1.69 -22.71
CA PHE A 67 -9.30 2.50 -21.51
C PHE A 67 -10.27 1.88 -20.48
N ASP A 68 -10.68 0.63 -20.66
CA ASP A 68 -11.76 0.00 -19.91
C ASP A 68 -11.31 -1.18 -19.02
N GLY A 69 -10.00 -1.44 -18.96
CA GLY A 69 -9.47 -2.56 -18.19
C GLY A 69 -7.97 -2.49 -17.91
N VAL A 70 -7.50 -3.49 -17.21
CA VAL A 70 -6.12 -3.66 -16.77
C VAL A 70 -5.40 -4.67 -17.66
N ARG A 71 -4.26 -4.27 -18.21
CA ARG A 71 -3.27 -5.15 -18.84
C ARG A 71 -2.15 -5.41 -17.83
N ILE A 72 -1.83 -6.67 -17.57
CA ILE A 72 -0.79 -7.04 -16.62
C ILE A 72 0.47 -7.44 -17.37
N ASP A 73 1.60 -6.90 -16.94
CA ASP A 73 2.89 -7.33 -17.44
C ASP A 73 3.31 -8.63 -16.73
N ASN A 74 3.58 -9.68 -17.51
CA ASN A 74 4.08 -10.96 -17.02
C ASN A 74 3.21 -11.60 -15.91
N GLU A 75 2.01 -12.04 -16.28
CA GLU A 75 1.06 -12.69 -15.36
C GLU A 75 1.64 -13.94 -14.68
N GLU A 76 2.53 -14.68 -15.35
CA GLU A 76 3.18 -15.85 -14.76
C GLU A 76 4.05 -15.44 -13.57
N ARG A 77 4.76 -14.32 -13.69
CA ARG A 77 5.53 -13.76 -12.59
C ARG A 77 4.64 -13.27 -11.44
N LEU A 78 3.50 -12.67 -11.76
CA LEU A 78 2.52 -12.27 -10.75
C LEU A 78 2.05 -13.48 -9.94
N LYS A 79 1.73 -14.60 -10.59
CA LYS A 79 1.34 -15.86 -9.91
C LYS A 79 2.42 -16.37 -8.99
N GLN A 80 3.69 -16.32 -9.42
CA GLN A 80 4.84 -16.69 -8.57
C GLN A 80 4.96 -15.80 -7.33
N ILE A 81 4.71 -14.50 -7.46
CA ILE A 81 4.73 -13.56 -6.33
C ILE A 81 3.56 -13.82 -5.37
N VAL A 82 2.36 -14.07 -5.89
CA VAL A 82 1.19 -14.45 -5.06
C VAL A 82 1.46 -15.76 -4.29
N ASP A 83 2.14 -16.71 -4.90
CA ASP A 83 2.51 -17.99 -4.27
C ASP A 83 3.41 -17.84 -3.03
N LEU A 84 4.06 -16.68 -2.84
CA LEU A 84 4.82 -16.38 -1.62
C LEU A 84 3.91 -16.33 -0.38
N LYS A 85 2.62 -16.11 -0.53
CA LYS A 85 1.61 -16.20 0.54
C LYS A 85 1.59 -17.60 1.19
N LYS A 86 2.01 -18.64 0.48
CA LYS A 86 2.17 -20.00 1.03
C LYS A 86 3.29 -20.09 2.07
N GLN A 87 4.29 -19.22 2.00
CA GLN A 87 5.42 -19.13 2.93
C GLN A 87 5.14 -18.14 4.07
N ASN A 88 4.38 -17.08 3.79
CA ASN A 88 3.91 -16.10 4.77
C ASN A 88 2.43 -15.80 4.54
N PRO A 89 1.50 -16.46 5.25
CA PRO A 89 0.06 -16.26 5.09
C PRO A 89 -0.43 -14.83 5.43
N GLU A 90 0.35 -14.07 6.18
CA GLU A 90 0.03 -12.66 6.50
C GLU A 90 0.47 -11.67 5.41
N LEU A 91 1.24 -12.15 4.42
CA LEU A 91 1.68 -11.32 3.30
C LEU A 91 0.49 -10.90 2.45
N LYS A 92 0.42 -9.63 2.12
CA LYS A 92 -0.54 -9.08 1.17
C LYS A 92 0.15 -8.79 -0.16
N VAL A 93 -0.50 -9.15 -1.26
CA VAL A 93 0.01 -8.90 -2.61
C VAL A 93 -1.01 -8.04 -3.36
N LEU A 94 -0.59 -6.85 -3.77
CA LEU A 94 -1.39 -5.92 -4.57
C LEU A 94 -0.81 -5.82 -5.98
N LEU A 95 -1.65 -5.53 -6.96
CA LEU A 95 -1.19 -5.11 -8.27
C LEU A 95 -1.03 -3.59 -8.28
N SER A 96 0.19 -3.11 -8.53
CA SER A 96 0.44 -1.70 -8.82
C SER A 96 0.16 -1.43 -10.29
N VAL A 97 -0.75 -0.51 -10.56
CA VAL A 97 -1.14 -0.13 -11.91
C VAL A 97 -0.58 1.26 -12.19
N GLY A 98 0.28 1.36 -13.21
CA GLY A 98 0.93 2.61 -13.57
C GLY A 98 2.44 2.47 -13.74
N GLY A 99 3.17 3.36 -13.05
CA GLY A 99 4.60 3.53 -13.17
C GLY A 99 5.00 4.60 -14.19
N TRP A 100 6.27 5.01 -14.16
CA TRP A 100 6.80 6.06 -15.01
C TRP A 100 6.57 5.77 -16.51
N GLY A 101 5.90 6.69 -17.18
CA GLY A 101 5.58 6.57 -18.61
C GLY A 101 4.32 5.74 -18.92
N SER A 102 3.64 5.20 -17.91
CA SER A 102 2.36 4.53 -18.08
C SER A 102 1.25 5.55 -18.29
N GLY A 103 0.86 5.76 -19.53
CA GLY A 103 -0.19 6.70 -19.93
C GLY A 103 -1.59 6.14 -19.84
N ARG A 104 -2.55 6.80 -20.52
CA ARG A 104 -3.97 6.46 -20.66
C ARG A 104 -4.83 6.70 -19.40
N PHE A 105 -4.22 7.12 -18.29
CA PHE A 105 -4.98 7.42 -17.08
C PHE A 105 -5.90 8.62 -17.27
N SER A 106 -5.43 9.70 -17.90
CA SER A 106 -6.21 10.93 -18.08
C SER A 106 -7.48 10.66 -18.89
N GLU A 107 -7.37 9.91 -20.00
CA GLU A 107 -8.50 9.54 -20.85
C GLU A 107 -9.46 8.58 -20.11
N MET A 108 -8.93 7.57 -19.45
CA MET A 108 -9.72 6.61 -18.71
C MET A 108 -10.47 7.27 -17.55
N ALA A 109 -9.78 8.09 -16.75
CA ALA A 109 -10.36 8.69 -15.55
C ALA A 109 -11.39 9.79 -15.87
N ALA A 110 -11.24 10.49 -16.99
CA ALA A 110 -12.16 11.56 -17.43
C ALA A 110 -13.52 11.02 -17.91
N ASN A 111 -13.59 9.76 -18.35
CA ASN A 111 -14.80 9.18 -18.92
C ASN A 111 -15.47 8.24 -17.90
N ASP A 112 -16.72 8.52 -17.54
CA ASP A 112 -17.48 7.76 -16.53
C ASP A 112 -17.63 6.26 -16.89
N GLU A 113 -17.81 5.95 -18.16
CA GLU A 113 -17.96 4.56 -18.62
C GLU A 113 -16.63 3.82 -18.52
N TYR A 114 -15.55 4.40 -19.03
CA TYR A 114 -14.21 3.83 -18.96
C TYR A 114 -13.75 3.64 -17.51
N ARG A 115 -13.92 4.67 -16.69
CA ARG A 115 -13.53 4.63 -15.27
C ARG A 115 -14.22 3.51 -14.50
N ARG A 116 -15.54 3.35 -14.70
CA ARG A 116 -16.30 2.26 -14.06
C ARG A 116 -15.95 0.89 -14.62
N ALA A 117 -15.72 0.78 -15.93
CA ALA A 117 -15.28 -0.47 -16.55
C ALA A 117 -13.89 -0.87 -16.02
N PHE A 118 -12.94 0.07 -15.97
CA PHE A 118 -11.63 -0.15 -15.39
C PHE A 118 -11.71 -0.57 -13.91
N ALA A 119 -12.53 0.09 -13.10
CA ALA A 119 -12.72 -0.27 -11.70
C ALA A 119 -13.30 -1.70 -11.56
N LYS A 120 -14.26 -2.07 -12.39
CA LYS A 120 -14.79 -3.44 -12.43
C LYS A 120 -13.74 -4.45 -12.86
N ASP A 121 -12.87 -4.09 -13.78
CA ASP A 121 -11.77 -4.96 -14.21
C ASP A 121 -10.68 -5.10 -13.12
N CYS A 122 -10.46 -4.07 -12.31
CA CYS A 122 -9.64 -4.18 -11.08
C CYS A 122 -10.20 -5.27 -10.14
N ASP A 123 -11.50 -5.32 -9.91
CA ASP A 123 -12.14 -6.37 -9.10
C ASP A 123 -11.99 -7.78 -9.76
N ARG A 124 -12.14 -7.87 -11.08
CA ARG A 124 -11.85 -9.13 -11.80
C ARG A 124 -10.43 -9.61 -11.56
N VAL A 125 -9.45 -8.73 -11.74
CA VAL A 125 -8.01 -9.05 -11.56
C VAL A 125 -7.72 -9.46 -10.11
N VAL A 126 -8.27 -8.74 -9.13
CA VAL A 126 -8.13 -9.08 -7.71
C VAL A 126 -8.64 -10.49 -7.43
N LYS A 127 -9.78 -10.88 -8.00
CA LYS A 127 -10.36 -12.22 -7.82
C LYS A 127 -9.61 -13.30 -8.59
N GLU A 128 -9.25 -13.02 -9.85
CA GLU A 128 -8.58 -13.98 -10.73
C GLU A 128 -7.20 -14.39 -10.24
N PHE A 129 -6.43 -13.44 -9.70
CA PHE A 129 -5.06 -13.67 -9.23
C PHE A 129 -4.94 -13.82 -7.70
N ASP A 130 -6.05 -13.89 -6.98
CA ASP A 130 -6.06 -13.95 -5.49
C ASP A 130 -5.26 -12.82 -4.85
N LEU A 131 -5.45 -11.59 -5.36
CA LEU A 131 -4.78 -10.40 -4.84
C LEU A 131 -5.48 -9.87 -3.58
N ASP A 132 -4.73 -9.13 -2.79
CA ASP A 132 -5.24 -8.47 -1.58
C ASP A 132 -5.67 -7.03 -1.85
N GLY A 133 -5.42 -6.51 -3.06
CA GLY A 133 -5.84 -5.17 -3.44
C GLY A 133 -5.19 -4.63 -4.71
N ILE A 134 -5.36 -3.33 -4.87
CA ILE A 134 -4.83 -2.53 -5.98
C ILE A 134 -4.03 -1.35 -5.43
N ASP A 135 -2.91 -1.05 -6.06
CA ASP A 135 -2.12 0.16 -5.86
C ASP A 135 -2.16 0.98 -7.16
N ILE A 136 -2.35 2.29 -7.07
CA ILE A 136 -2.36 3.17 -8.25
C ILE A 136 -1.11 4.03 -8.26
N ASP A 137 -0.34 3.93 -9.33
CA ASP A 137 0.90 4.67 -9.53
C ASP A 137 0.82 5.53 -10.79
N TRP A 138 -0.09 6.52 -10.77
CA TRP A 138 -0.23 7.49 -11.87
C TRP A 138 0.79 8.63 -11.73
N GLU A 139 1.74 8.72 -12.63
CA GLU A 139 2.86 9.68 -12.60
C GLU A 139 2.80 10.70 -13.76
N TYR A 140 2.02 11.78 -13.69
CA TYR A 140 1.17 12.21 -12.54
C TYR A 140 -0.12 12.84 -13.08
N PRO A 141 -1.22 12.90 -12.31
CA PRO A 141 -2.40 13.68 -12.68
C PRO A 141 -2.01 15.13 -13.01
N THR A 142 -2.63 15.73 -13.99
CA THR A 142 -2.39 17.12 -14.47
C THR A 142 -0.98 17.39 -15.00
N SER A 143 -0.15 16.37 -15.19
CA SER A 143 1.25 16.52 -15.62
C SER A 143 1.55 15.65 -16.83
N SER A 144 2.05 16.28 -17.90
CA SER A 144 2.53 15.57 -19.10
C SER A 144 3.99 15.08 -18.99
N MET A 145 4.57 15.08 -17.80
CA MET A 145 5.86 14.46 -17.54
C MET A 145 5.81 12.98 -17.97
N ALA A 146 6.98 12.42 -18.29
CA ALA A 146 7.07 11.06 -18.83
C ALA A 146 6.34 10.84 -20.18
N ASN A 147 6.01 11.91 -20.93
CA ASN A 147 5.31 11.88 -22.22
C ASN A 147 3.93 11.19 -22.15
N ILE A 148 3.23 11.37 -21.07
CA ILE A 148 1.83 10.92 -20.90
C ILE A 148 0.86 12.06 -21.18
N SER A 149 -0.39 11.70 -21.47
CA SER A 149 -1.50 12.66 -21.57
C SER A 149 -1.84 13.24 -20.19
N ALA A 150 -2.34 14.47 -20.17
CA ALA A 150 -2.75 15.18 -18.97
C ALA A 150 -3.90 16.14 -19.25
N SER A 151 -4.76 16.31 -18.26
CA SER A 151 -5.88 17.26 -18.24
C SER A 151 -5.84 18.10 -16.96
N PRO A 152 -6.30 19.36 -16.99
CA PRO A 152 -6.47 20.16 -15.77
C PRO A 152 -7.39 19.50 -14.74
N ASP A 153 -8.31 18.63 -15.19
CA ASP A 153 -9.32 17.97 -14.36
C ASP A 153 -8.84 16.65 -13.74
N ASP A 154 -7.60 16.22 -14.05
CA ASP A 154 -7.08 14.91 -13.63
C ASP A 154 -7.06 14.73 -12.10
N THR A 155 -6.85 15.80 -11.32
CA THR A 155 -6.90 15.72 -9.84
C THR A 155 -8.29 15.33 -9.35
N GLU A 156 -9.35 15.90 -9.91
CA GLU A 156 -10.74 15.55 -9.60
C GLU A 156 -11.07 14.14 -10.14
N ASN A 157 -10.69 13.88 -11.38
CA ASN A 157 -10.90 12.58 -12.03
C ASN A 157 -10.18 11.44 -11.29
N PHE A 158 -9.00 11.70 -10.72
CA PHE A 158 -8.29 10.74 -9.86
C PHE A 158 -9.10 10.42 -8.59
N THR A 159 -9.70 11.42 -7.97
CA THR A 159 -10.57 11.21 -6.81
C THR A 159 -11.77 10.32 -7.18
N LEU A 160 -12.40 10.55 -8.32
CA LEU A 160 -13.51 9.72 -8.83
C LEU A 160 -13.04 8.30 -9.15
N LEU A 161 -11.85 8.14 -9.73
CA LEU A 161 -11.25 6.85 -10.00
C LEU A 161 -11.05 6.03 -8.72
N MET A 162 -10.46 6.62 -7.68
CA MET A 162 -10.23 5.93 -6.40
C MET A 162 -11.54 5.54 -5.73
N LYS A 163 -12.57 6.38 -5.81
CA LYS A 163 -13.92 6.06 -5.35
C LYS A 163 -14.53 4.87 -6.09
N ASP A 164 -14.43 4.86 -7.42
CA ASP A 164 -15.01 3.80 -8.24
C ASP A 164 -14.28 2.47 -8.02
N ILE A 165 -12.93 2.47 -7.93
CA ILE A 165 -12.15 1.27 -7.60
C ILE A 165 -12.55 0.74 -6.22
N ARG A 166 -12.63 1.61 -5.18
CA ARG A 166 -13.06 1.20 -3.84
C ARG A 166 -14.44 0.55 -3.87
N ALA A 167 -15.39 1.16 -4.58
CA ALA A 167 -16.74 0.60 -4.72
C ALA A 167 -16.75 -0.78 -5.40
N ALA A 168 -15.85 -1.01 -6.35
CA ALA A 168 -15.77 -2.27 -7.09
C ALA A 168 -15.10 -3.38 -6.27
N ILE A 169 -13.92 -3.12 -5.67
CA ILE A 169 -13.15 -4.15 -4.94
C ILE A 169 -13.67 -4.40 -3.51
N GLY A 170 -14.51 -3.50 -2.98
CA GLY A 170 -15.08 -3.59 -1.62
C GLY A 170 -14.09 -3.25 -0.51
N ASP A 171 -14.59 -3.18 0.73
CA ASP A 171 -13.83 -2.68 1.89
C ASP A 171 -12.82 -3.70 2.46
N GLN A 172 -12.91 -4.97 2.06
CA GLN A 172 -12.03 -6.03 2.53
C GLN A 172 -10.71 -6.10 1.75
N LYS A 173 -10.62 -5.42 0.61
CA LYS A 173 -9.43 -5.35 -0.22
C LYS A 173 -8.72 -4.01 -0.02
N GLU A 174 -7.41 -4.00 -0.15
CA GLU A 174 -6.65 -2.77 0.01
C GLU A 174 -6.64 -1.94 -1.27
N LEU A 175 -6.72 -0.64 -1.09
CA LEU A 175 -6.53 0.34 -2.15
C LEU A 175 -5.49 1.35 -1.67
N THR A 176 -4.37 1.40 -2.36
CA THR A 176 -3.24 2.27 -2.05
C THR A 176 -2.84 3.11 -3.27
N LEU A 177 -1.93 4.02 -3.09
CA LEU A 177 -1.36 4.77 -4.21
C LEU A 177 0.09 5.13 -3.94
N ALA A 178 0.88 5.24 -5.01
CA ALA A 178 2.17 5.90 -5.00
C ALA A 178 2.00 7.38 -5.34
N THR A 179 2.84 8.24 -4.78
CA THR A 179 2.72 9.70 -4.95
C THR A 179 4.08 10.38 -4.93
N VAL A 180 4.19 11.46 -5.68
CA VAL A 180 5.41 12.28 -5.71
C VAL A 180 5.77 12.81 -4.32
N ALA A 181 7.06 12.88 -4.03
CA ALA A 181 7.58 13.36 -2.75
C ALA A 181 7.01 14.71 -2.27
N SER A 182 6.65 15.58 -3.20
CA SER A 182 6.11 16.92 -2.90
C SER A 182 4.61 16.95 -2.54
N ALA A 183 3.93 15.81 -2.53
CA ALA A 183 2.48 15.70 -2.28
C ALA A 183 1.61 16.53 -3.25
N LYS A 184 2.08 16.78 -4.47
CA LYS A 184 1.35 17.52 -5.51
C LYS A 184 0.39 16.58 -6.26
N TYR A 185 -0.46 17.17 -7.07
CA TYR A 185 -1.33 16.54 -8.06
C TYR A 185 -2.55 15.78 -7.51
N ILE A 186 -2.65 15.59 -6.21
CA ILE A 186 -3.69 14.78 -5.56
C ILE A 186 -4.38 15.60 -4.48
N ASP A 187 -5.72 15.57 -4.45
CA ASP A 187 -6.50 16.03 -3.30
C ASP A 187 -6.60 14.90 -2.26
N PHE A 188 -5.61 14.86 -1.36
CA PHE A 188 -5.57 13.84 -0.33
C PHE A 188 -6.81 13.83 0.56
N LYS A 189 -7.36 15.00 0.89
CA LYS A 189 -8.56 15.08 1.75
C LYS A 189 -9.76 14.42 1.10
N ALA A 190 -9.88 14.54 -0.21
CA ALA A 190 -10.96 13.93 -0.97
C ALA A 190 -10.80 12.42 -1.14
N ILE A 191 -9.57 11.89 -1.25
CA ILE A 191 -9.34 10.46 -1.49
C ILE A 191 -9.19 9.62 -0.22
N LEU A 192 -8.81 10.21 0.92
CA LEU A 192 -8.58 9.48 2.18
C LEU A 192 -9.71 8.51 2.58
N PRO A 193 -11.02 8.83 2.36
CA PRO A 193 -12.10 7.90 2.67
C PRO A 193 -12.08 6.60 1.87
N PHE A 194 -11.36 6.55 0.75
CA PHE A 194 -11.37 5.41 -0.17
C PHE A 194 -10.13 4.54 -0.07
N ILE A 195 -9.04 5.02 0.54
CA ILE A 195 -7.72 4.37 0.52
C ILE A 195 -7.31 3.83 1.89
N ASN A 196 -6.35 2.90 1.90
CA ASN A 196 -5.78 2.34 3.12
C ASN A 196 -4.53 3.11 3.56
N PHE A 197 -3.63 3.42 2.64
CA PHE A 197 -2.42 4.21 2.90
C PHE A 197 -1.81 4.79 1.61
N VAL A 198 -0.83 5.66 1.80
CA VAL A 198 -0.12 6.40 0.75
C VAL A 198 1.35 6.02 0.76
N ASN A 199 1.89 5.61 -0.38
CA ASN A 199 3.30 5.33 -0.60
C ASN A 199 3.98 6.59 -1.16
N SER A 200 4.72 7.33 -0.34
CA SER A 200 5.46 8.51 -0.79
C SER A 200 6.75 8.10 -1.47
N MET A 201 6.93 8.47 -2.74
CA MET A 201 8.16 8.23 -3.49
C MET A 201 9.26 9.23 -3.09
N ALA A 202 9.81 9.09 -1.88
CA ALA A 202 10.85 9.97 -1.33
C ALA A 202 12.25 9.64 -1.89
N TYR A 203 12.33 9.50 -3.21
CA TYR A 203 13.55 9.21 -3.98
C TYR A 203 13.47 9.88 -5.35
N ASP A 204 14.54 9.81 -6.12
CA ASP A 204 14.72 10.52 -7.39
C ASP A 204 14.45 12.04 -7.29
N MET A 205 14.64 12.59 -6.08
CA MET A 205 14.37 13.99 -5.75
C MET A 205 15.47 14.94 -6.20
N ALA A 206 16.59 14.42 -6.72
CA ALA A 206 17.69 15.16 -7.32
C ALA A 206 18.52 14.27 -8.22
N SER A 207 19.28 14.89 -9.13
CA SER A 207 20.28 14.21 -9.98
C SER A 207 21.68 14.31 -9.34
N ALA A 208 22.56 13.34 -9.70
CA ALA A 208 23.97 13.41 -9.31
C ALA A 208 24.60 14.77 -9.72
N PRO A 209 25.52 15.31 -8.94
CA PRO A 209 26.14 14.75 -7.73
C PRO A 209 25.37 14.99 -6.42
N LYS A 210 24.13 15.46 -6.50
CA LYS A 210 23.28 15.66 -5.33
C LYS A 210 22.66 14.33 -4.86
N HIS A 211 22.31 14.25 -3.57
CA HIS A 211 21.64 13.08 -3.03
C HIS A 211 20.21 13.02 -3.52
N HIS A 212 19.84 11.96 -4.22
CA HIS A 212 18.48 11.78 -4.75
C HIS A 212 17.45 11.35 -3.71
N SER A 213 17.91 10.90 -2.53
CA SER A 213 17.07 10.49 -1.41
C SER A 213 17.67 10.96 -0.08
N ALA A 214 18.01 12.26 0.00
CA ALA A 214 18.54 12.85 1.22
C ALA A 214 17.49 12.82 2.34
N LEU A 215 17.86 12.32 3.53
CA LEU A 215 16.92 12.28 4.67
C LEU A 215 16.62 13.71 5.17
N TYR A 216 17.63 14.52 5.38
CA TYR A 216 17.51 15.89 5.82
C TYR A 216 18.24 16.87 4.90
N ARG A 217 17.87 18.15 5.00
CA ARG A 217 18.48 19.23 4.23
C ARG A 217 19.98 19.37 4.56
N SER A 218 20.79 19.42 3.52
CA SER A 218 22.24 19.63 3.60
C SER A 218 22.75 20.35 2.34
N ALA A 219 24.05 20.70 2.30
CA ALA A 219 24.69 21.26 1.10
C ALA A 219 24.60 20.28 -0.11
N ASN A 220 24.51 18.99 0.15
CA ASN A 220 24.45 17.93 -0.87
C ASN A 220 23.03 17.46 -1.20
N SER A 221 22.00 17.94 -0.54
CA SER A 221 20.63 17.70 -0.94
C SER A 221 20.28 18.57 -2.15
N GLY A 222 19.50 18.00 -3.07
CA GLY A 222 19.03 18.72 -4.27
C GLY A 222 17.69 19.41 -4.03
N GLY A 223 16.63 18.86 -4.59
CA GLY A 223 15.28 19.38 -4.50
C GLY A 223 14.67 19.25 -3.09
N ILE A 224 13.69 18.40 -2.94
CA ILE A 224 13.05 18.07 -1.67
C ILE A 224 13.84 16.98 -0.93
N THR A 225 13.71 16.85 0.38
CA THR A 225 14.28 15.77 1.20
C THR A 225 13.19 14.85 1.72
N SER A 226 13.52 13.68 2.26
CA SER A 226 12.54 12.73 2.81
C SER A 226 11.76 13.33 3.98
N ASP A 227 12.41 14.08 4.87
CA ASP A 227 11.75 14.82 5.96
C ASP A 227 10.75 15.86 5.43
N GLU A 228 11.16 16.60 4.41
CA GLU A 228 10.30 17.59 3.74
C GLU A 228 9.13 16.89 2.98
N ALA A 229 9.37 15.72 2.39
CA ALA A 229 8.33 14.93 1.73
C ALA A 229 7.27 14.46 2.74
N VAL A 230 7.69 13.91 3.87
CA VAL A 230 6.77 13.57 4.97
C VAL A 230 5.99 14.80 5.42
N THR A 231 6.67 15.92 5.67
CA THR A 231 6.03 17.18 6.07
C THR A 231 5.02 17.66 5.03
N ALA A 232 5.30 17.54 3.74
CA ALA A 232 4.39 17.93 2.67
C ALA A 232 3.10 17.10 2.68
N HIS A 233 3.20 15.77 2.84
CA HIS A 233 2.04 14.88 2.92
C HIS A 233 1.19 15.15 4.17
N LEU A 234 1.82 15.36 5.34
CA LEU A 234 1.09 15.72 6.57
C LEU A 234 0.33 17.04 6.41
N LYS A 235 0.96 18.06 5.79
CA LYS A 235 0.31 19.34 5.48
C LYS A 235 -0.84 19.19 4.48
N ALA A 236 -0.73 18.27 3.53
CA ALA A 236 -1.79 17.95 2.58
C ALA A 236 -2.96 17.19 3.21
N GLY A 237 -2.82 16.74 4.46
CA GLY A 237 -3.89 16.11 5.23
C GLY A 237 -3.75 14.59 5.40
N VAL A 238 -2.67 13.98 4.92
CA VAL A 238 -2.43 12.53 5.11
C VAL A 238 -2.10 12.27 6.58
N PRO A 239 -2.85 11.40 7.28
CA PRO A 239 -2.52 11.03 8.66
C PRO A 239 -1.18 10.29 8.73
N PRO A 240 -0.37 10.48 9.78
CA PRO A 240 0.91 9.76 9.93
C PRO A 240 0.76 8.23 9.88
N SER A 241 -0.36 7.69 10.36
CA SER A 241 -0.66 6.26 10.35
C SER A 241 -0.99 5.71 8.95
N MET A 242 -1.23 6.59 7.98
CA MET A 242 -1.52 6.23 6.58
C MET A 242 -0.38 6.59 5.63
N LEU A 243 0.78 7.03 6.12
CA LEU A 243 1.91 7.43 5.28
C LEU A 243 3.04 6.42 5.37
N VAL A 244 3.41 5.85 4.23
CA VAL A 244 4.57 4.97 4.05
C VAL A 244 5.64 5.73 3.29
N MET A 245 6.81 5.89 3.88
CA MET A 245 7.93 6.60 3.26
C MET A 245 8.73 5.65 2.37
N GLY A 246 8.84 5.97 1.09
CA GLY A 246 9.63 5.22 0.13
C GLY A 246 11.14 5.37 0.35
N MET A 247 11.85 4.25 0.25
CA MET A 247 13.31 4.18 0.33
C MET A 247 13.85 3.48 -0.92
N PRO A 248 14.78 4.08 -1.66
CA PRO A 248 15.36 3.45 -2.85
C PRO A 248 16.37 2.35 -2.45
N PHE A 249 16.28 1.21 -3.10
CA PHE A 249 17.29 0.16 -3.03
C PHE A 249 18.20 0.18 -4.27
N TYR A 250 18.49 1.39 -4.78
CA TYR A 250 19.36 1.67 -5.92
C TYR A 250 20.09 3.00 -5.72
N GLY A 251 21.17 3.19 -6.47
CA GLY A 251 21.91 4.45 -6.54
C GLY A 251 21.72 5.14 -7.88
N ARG A 252 21.97 6.45 -7.91
CA ARG A 252 22.08 7.28 -9.13
C ARG A 252 23.51 7.75 -9.27
N GLY A 253 24.20 7.37 -10.35
CA GLY A 253 25.52 7.88 -10.72
C GLY A 253 25.40 9.10 -11.64
N GLY A 254 26.46 9.92 -11.71
CA GLY A 254 26.68 10.88 -12.80
C GLY A 254 27.71 10.31 -13.76
N ASP A 255 27.53 10.57 -15.05
CA ASP A 255 28.55 10.33 -16.09
C ASP A 255 29.59 11.44 -16.04
#